data_a78183196188e0f68684d10d31ed0aaf
#
_entry.id   a78183196188e0f68684d10d31ed0aaf
#
_cell.length_a   1.000
_cell.length_b   1.000
_cell.length_c   1.000
_cell.angle_alpha   90.00
_cell.angle_beta   90.00
_cell.angle_gamma   90.00
#
_symmetry.space_group_name_H-M   'P 1'
#
loop_
_entity.id
_entity.type
_entity.pdbx_description
1 polymer ?
#
loop_
_entity_poly.entity_id
_entity_poly.type
_entity_poly.pdbx_seq_one_letter_code
_entity_poly.pdbx_strand_id
1 'polypeptide(L)'
;VGYRKVYIGGLMLFTVASVGCSLSGSLQALVLARVMQGFGAAAITSVNTSLIRFIYPKARLGRGMGVNATVVATSSVAGPTLAAGILSAADWPWLFAVNVPIGLAALALSRRFLPENPVRVREHRFDWRDAVMNALTFGLMMASVEGFSHGLDPRVLSLGVAALIVVGFFFIRGQLREPYPILPFDLLRIPIFSVSVATSVC
;
A
#
# COMPACT_ATOMS: atom_id res chain seq x y z
N VAL A 1 3.98 16.11 8.58
CA VAL A 1 5.12 15.19 8.49
C VAL A 1 5.62 15.20 7.05
N GLY A 2 6.94 15.39 6.82
CA GLY A 2 7.46 15.53 5.45
C GLY A 2 7.56 14.20 4.70
N TYR A 3 7.33 14.20 3.39
CA TYR A 3 7.36 13.00 2.51
C TYR A 3 8.63 12.15 2.69
N ARG A 4 9.80 12.80 2.78
CA ARG A 4 11.08 12.10 3.01
C ARG A 4 11.09 11.31 4.32
N LYS A 5 10.58 11.89 5.41
CA LYS A 5 10.54 11.22 6.72
C LYS A 5 9.57 10.03 6.71
N VAL A 6 8.41 10.18 6.08
CA VAL A 6 7.43 9.09 5.94
C VAL A 6 8.00 7.96 5.09
N TYR A 7 8.65 8.28 3.97
CA TYR A 7 9.27 7.28 3.10
C TYR A 7 10.38 6.50 3.81
N ILE A 8 11.32 7.21 4.42
CA ILE A 8 12.45 6.60 5.15
C ILE A 8 11.95 5.79 6.36
N GLY A 9 11.01 6.33 7.12
CA GLY A 9 10.39 5.62 8.26
C GLY A 9 9.65 4.36 7.83
N GLY A 10 8.88 4.44 6.75
CA GLY A 10 8.20 3.29 6.15
C GLY A 10 9.18 2.22 5.67
N LEU A 11 10.27 2.63 5.01
CA LEU A 11 11.29 1.71 4.53
C LEU A 11 12.08 1.04 5.68
N MET A 12 12.37 1.78 6.74
CA MET A 12 12.97 1.21 7.96
C MET A 12 12.03 0.19 8.60
N LEU A 13 10.76 0.55 8.79
CA LEU A 13 9.76 -0.34 9.36
C LEU A 13 9.59 -1.61 8.52
N PHE A 14 9.49 -1.48 7.19
CA PHE A 14 9.39 -2.60 6.26
C PHE A 14 10.61 -3.53 6.36
N THR A 15 11.82 -2.96 6.42
CA THR A 15 13.07 -3.75 6.48
C THR A 15 13.19 -4.48 7.82
N VAL A 16 12.91 -3.80 8.94
CA VAL A 16 12.94 -4.43 10.28
C VAL A 16 11.86 -5.51 10.40
N ALA A 17 10.66 -5.25 9.91
CA ALA A 17 9.59 -6.23 9.90
C ALA A 17 9.94 -7.46 9.01
N SER A 18 10.67 -7.26 7.90
CA SER A 18 11.16 -8.36 7.07
C SER A 18 12.15 -9.27 7.81
N VAL A 19 13.02 -8.68 8.66
CA VAL A 19 13.85 -9.47 9.58
C VAL A 19 12.98 -10.25 10.57
N GLY A 20 11.96 -9.60 11.15
CA GLY A 20 11.01 -10.26 12.04
C GLY A 20 10.28 -11.43 11.37
N CYS A 21 9.87 -11.28 10.10
CA CYS A 21 9.26 -12.36 9.32
C CYS A 21 10.24 -13.54 9.11
N SER A 22 11.49 -13.24 8.75
CA SER A 22 12.49 -14.30 8.49
C SER A 22 12.92 -15.07 9.74
N LEU A 23 12.82 -14.45 10.93
CA LEU A 23 13.15 -15.05 12.22
C LEU A 23 11.94 -15.63 12.96
N SER A 24 10.74 -15.54 12.38
CA SER A 24 9.51 -16.00 13.06
C SER A 24 9.49 -17.52 13.22
N GLY A 25 9.42 -17.97 14.48
CA GLY A 25 9.28 -19.39 14.84
C GLY A 25 7.83 -19.86 15.03
N SER A 26 6.85 -18.97 14.91
CA SER A 26 5.43 -19.29 15.06
C SER A 26 4.56 -18.50 14.07
N LEU A 27 3.39 -19.07 13.74
CA LEU A 27 2.43 -18.41 12.85
C LEU A 27 1.98 -17.05 13.39
N GLN A 28 1.77 -16.94 14.69
CA GLN A 28 1.36 -15.69 15.34
C GLN A 28 2.43 -14.61 15.22
N ALA A 29 3.70 -14.97 15.45
CA ALA A 29 4.83 -14.04 15.29
C ALA A 29 4.95 -13.59 13.82
N LEU A 30 4.79 -14.51 12.86
CA LEU A 30 4.80 -14.19 11.44
C LEU A 30 3.68 -13.21 11.08
N VAL A 31 2.45 -13.46 11.53
CA VAL A 31 1.30 -12.57 11.26
C VAL A 31 1.56 -11.17 11.80
N LEU A 32 2.04 -11.04 13.04
CA LEU A 32 2.37 -9.73 13.61
C LEU A 32 3.46 -9.00 12.82
N ALA A 33 4.53 -9.70 12.46
CA ALA A 33 5.60 -9.14 11.65
C ALA A 33 5.10 -8.71 10.25
N ARG A 34 4.19 -9.47 9.63
CA ARG A 34 3.55 -9.13 8.34
C ARG A 34 2.64 -7.91 8.45
N VAL A 35 1.92 -7.75 9.54
CA VAL A 35 1.14 -6.53 9.80
C VAL A 35 2.05 -5.31 9.85
N MET A 36 3.16 -5.38 10.60
CA MET A 36 4.14 -4.30 10.66
C MET A 36 4.79 -4.01 9.30
N GLN A 37 5.10 -5.07 8.54
CA GLN A 37 5.62 -4.96 7.18
C GLN A 37 4.61 -4.26 6.25
N GLY A 38 3.32 -4.58 6.39
CA GLY A 38 2.23 -3.92 5.66
C GLY A 38 2.14 -2.42 5.96
N PHE A 39 2.27 -2.00 7.23
CA PHE A 39 2.33 -0.57 7.58
C PHE A 39 3.54 0.12 6.94
N GLY A 40 4.70 -0.53 6.92
CA GLY A 40 5.88 -0.01 6.24
C GLY A 40 5.66 0.19 4.74
N ALA A 41 5.09 -0.81 4.06
CA ALA A 41 4.76 -0.76 2.65
C ALA A 41 3.72 0.33 2.34
N ALA A 42 2.67 0.44 3.15
CA ALA A 42 1.64 1.47 3.01
C ALA A 42 2.23 2.88 3.15
N ALA A 43 3.14 3.10 4.10
CA ALA A 43 3.83 4.39 4.25
C ALA A 43 4.68 4.75 3.02
N ILE A 44 5.39 3.77 2.43
CA ILE A 44 6.18 3.98 1.21
C ILE A 44 5.27 4.34 0.04
N THR A 45 4.23 3.55 -0.21
CA THR A 45 3.33 3.72 -1.36
C THR A 45 2.53 5.02 -1.29
N SER A 46 2.10 5.43 -0.09
CA SER A 46 1.31 6.65 0.12
C SER A 46 2.04 7.93 -0.32
N VAL A 47 3.36 7.97 -0.18
CA VAL A 47 4.17 9.15 -0.53
C VAL A 47 4.90 9.00 -1.86
N ASN A 48 4.93 7.82 -2.46
CA ASN A 48 5.69 7.53 -3.70
C ASN A 48 5.29 8.46 -4.85
N THR A 49 4.00 8.56 -5.16
CA THR A 49 3.49 9.44 -6.22
C THR A 49 3.79 10.91 -5.95
N SER A 50 3.70 11.34 -4.69
CA SER A 50 4.02 12.72 -4.28
C SER A 50 5.50 13.02 -4.46
N LEU A 51 6.38 12.08 -4.14
CA LEU A 51 7.83 12.20 -4.36
C LEU A 51 8.17 12.28 -5.85
N ILE A 52 7.54 11.49 -6.71
CA ILE A 52 7.71 11.57 -8.16
C ILE A 52 7.33 12.96 -8.67
N ARG A 53 6.17 13.50 -8.25
CA ARG A 53 5.72 14.85 -8.61
C ARG A 53 6.66 15.95 -8.12
N PHE A 54 7.35 15.72 -7.03
CA PHE A 54 8.29 16.64 -6.43
C PHE A 54 9.66 16.62 -7.13
N ILE A 55 10.15 15.44 -7.52
CA ILE A 55 11.47 15.25 -8.12
C ILE A 55 11.47 15.60 -9.61
N TYR A 56 10.39 15.26 -10.33
CA TYR A 56 10.33 15.48 -11.77
C TYR A 56 9.74 16.84 -12.13
N PRO A 57 10.38 17.61 -13.06
CA PRO A 57 9.78 18.82 -13.65
C PRO A 57 8.43 18.50 -14.32
N LYS A 58 7.49 19.45 -14.30
CA LYS A 58 6.15 19.29 -14.89
C LYS A 58 6.18 18.72 -16.32
N ALA A 59 7.13 19.20 -17.14
CA ALA A 59 7.30 18.75 -18.54
C ALA A 59 7.71 17.26 -18.68
N ARG A 60 8.29 16.65 -17.64
CA ARG A 60 8.76 15.25 -17.65
C ARG A 60 8.00 14.34 -16.67
N LEU A 61 6.96 14.86 -16.04
CA LEU A 61 6.18 14.12 -15.04
C LEU A 61 5.58 12.85 -15.62
N GLY A 62 5.05 12.90 -16.85
CA GLY A 62 4.51 11.73 -17.54
C GLY A 62 5.54 10.61 -17.70
N ARG A 63 6.79 10.95 -18.02
CA ARG A 63 7.88 9.96 -18.10
C ARG A 63 8.18 9.34 -16.72
N GLY A 64 8.23 10.15 -15.64
CA GLY A 64 8.44 9.65 -14.29
C GLY A 64 7.34 8.70 -13.83
N MET A 65 6.09 9.03 -14.11
CA MET A 65 4.94 8.17 -13.82
C MET A 65 4.95 6.89 -14.65
N GLY A 66 5.31 6.98 -15.95
CA GLY A 66 5.45 5.82 -16.83
C GLY A 66 6.53 4.85 -16.36
N VAL A 67 7.70 5.34 -15.95
CA VAL A 67 8.77 4.51 -15.38
C VAL A 67 8.28 3.82 -14.11
N ASN A 68 7.60 4.55 -13.20
CA ASN A 68 7.05 3.95 -11.99
C ASN A 68 6.03 2.83 -12.30
N ALA A 69 5.13 3.06 -13.25
CA ALA A 69 4.15 2.06 -13.67
C ALA A 69 4.82 0.81 -14.26
N THR A 70 5.87 0.99 -15.10
CA THR A 70 6.64 -0.11 -15.66
C THR A 70 7.34 -0.92 -14.57
N VAL A 71 7.96 -0.25 -13.59
CA VAL A 71 8.61 -0.94 -12.45
C VAL A 71 7.60 -1.75 -11.66
N VAL A 72 6.42 -1.19 -11.35
CA VAL A 72 5.36 -1.89 -10.62
C VAL A 72 4.88 -3.11 -11.42
N ALA A 73 4.56 -2.94 -12.70
CA ALA A 73 4.10 -4.04 -13.56
C ALA A 73 5.16 -5.17 -13.67
N THR A 74 6.41 -4.81 -13.91
CA THR A 74 7.50 -5.78 -14.02
C THR A 74 7.71 -6.53 -12.70
N SER A 75 7.66 -5.81 -11.56
CA SER A 75 7.80 -6.41 -10.23
C SER A 75 6.65 -7.37 -9.91
N SER A 76 5.43 -7.07 -10.34
CA SER A 76 4.26 -7.94 -10.13
C SER A 76 4.39 -9.26 -10.89
N VAL A 77 4.99 -9.25 -12.06
CA VAL A 77 5.26 -10.48 -12.85
C VAL A 77 6.50 -11.23 -12.34
N ALA A 78 7.55 -10.50 -11.98
CA ALA A 78 8.79 -11.09 -11.51
C ALA A 78 8.67 -11.68 -10.08
N GLY A 79 7.80 -11.11 -9.24
CA GLY A 79 7.64 -11.50 -7.84
C GLY A 79 7.38 -13.00 -7.64
N PRO A 80 6.31 -13.57 -8.22
CA PRO A 80 6.01 -15.00 -8.09
C PRO A 80 7.12 -15.90 -8.63
N THR A 81 7.76 -15.52 -9.73
CA THR A 81 8.86 -16.27 -10.34
C THR A 81 10.10 -16.31 -9.45
N LEU A 82 10.47 -15.17 -8.87
CA LEU A 82 11.57 -15.08 -7.91
C LEU A 82 11.25 -15.85 -6.63
N ALA A 83 10.01 -15.76 -6.14
CA ALA A 83 9.57 -16.52 -4.96
C ALA A 83 9.66 -18.03 -5.20
N ALA A 84 9.20 -18.52 -6.35
CA ALA A 84 9.32 -19.93 -6.73
C ALA A 84 10.79 -20.35 -6.83
N GLY A 85 11.65 -19.51 -7.42
CA GLY A 85 13.10 -19.76 -7.50
C GLY A 85 13.75 -19.86 -6.13
N ILE A 86 13.41 -19.00 -5.19
CA ILE A 86 13.91 -19.04 -3.81
C ILE A 86 13.45 -20.34 -3.13
N LEU A 87 12.15 -20.67 -3.23
CA LEU A 87 11.60 -21.85 -2.57
C LEU A 87 12.09 -23.17 -3.16
N SER A 88 12.60 -23.19 -4.41
CA SER A 88 13.22 -24.37 -4.99
C SER A 88 14.63 -24.65 -4.44
N ALA A 89 15.30 -23.63 -3.88
CA ALA A 89 16.69 -23.71 -3.44
C ALA A 89 16.84 -23.50 -1.92
N ALA A 90 15.84 -22.93 -1.25
CA ALA A 90 15.89 -22.52 0.16
C ALA A 90 14.51 -22.58 0.82
N ASP A 91 14.50 -22.51 2.17
CA ASP A 91 13.26 -22.52 2.94
C ASP A 91 12.51 -21.17 2.87
N TRP A 92 11.24 -21.18 3.25
CA TRP A 92 10.34 -20.03 3.22
C TRP A 92 10.86 -18.75 3.93
N PRO A 93 11.67 -18.79 5.01
CA PRO A 93 12.20 -17.57 5.63
C PRO A 93 13.04 -16.71 4.68
N TRP A 94 13.67 -17.34 3.68
CA TRP A 94 14.48 -16.64 2.68
C TRP A 94 13.67 -15.69 1.80
N LEU A 95 12.36 -15.94 1.63
CA LEU A 95 11.46 -15.01 0.94
C LEU A 95 11.43 -13.63 1.59
N PHE A 96 11.63 -13.58 2.90
CA PHE A 96 11.68 -12.32 3.66
C PHE A 96 13.10 -11.81 3.82
N ALA A 97 14.06 -12.72 4.00
CA ALA A 97 15.47 -12.37 4.19
C ALA A 97 16.04 -11.59 2.98
N VAL A 98 15.63 -11.93 1.75
CA VAL A 98 16.04 -11.20 0.52
C VAL A 98 15.62 -9.72 0.54
N ASN A 99 14.52 -9.37 1.22
CA ASN A 99 14.09 -7.99 1.34
C ASN A 99 15.03 -7.14 2.21
N VAL A 100 15.81 -7.77 3.10
CA VAL A 100 16.68 -7.04 4.05
C VAL A 100 17.82 -6.32 3.33
N PRO A 101 18.66 -6.97 2.52
CA PRO A 101 19.74 -6.28 1.79
C PRO A 101 19.19 -5.26 0.80
N ILE A 102 18.06 -5.55 0.13
CA ILE A 102 17.40 -4.62 -0.78
C ILE A 102 16.88 -3.39 -0.02
N GLY A 103 16.23 -3.61 1.12
CA GLY A 103 15.73 -2.54 1.98
C GLY A 103 16.84 -1.66 2.55
N LEU A 104 17.97 -2.25 2.97
CA LEU A 104 19.14 -1.50 3.45
C LEU A 104 19.77 -0.68 2.32
N ALA A 105 19.93 -1.24 1.13
CA ALA A 105 20.43 -0.52 -0.04
C ALA A 105 19.49 0.64 -0.42
N ALA A 106 18.18 0.39 -0.48
CA ALA A 106 17.18 1.41 -0.74
C ALA A 106 17.19 2.52 0.34
N LEU A 107 17.39 2.15 1.62
CA LEU A 107 17.48 3.08 2.73
C LEU A 107 18.72 3.99 2.61
N ALA A 108 19.87 3.42 2.26
CA ALA A 108 21.10 4.16 2.04
C ALA A 108 20.96 5.16 0.87
N LEU A 109 20.41 4.69 -0.27
CA LEU A 109 20.14 5.53 -1.41
C LEU A 109 19.13 6.65 -1.09
N SER A 110 18.05 6.32 -0.39
CA SER A 110 17.02 7.28 -0.03
C SER A 110 17.54 8.38 0.90
N ARG A 111 18.39 8.01 1.87
CA ARG A 111 19.03 8.98 2.76
C ARG A 111 19.95 9.94 2.01
N ARG A 112 20.66 9.45 1.00
CA ARG A 112 21.66 10.20 0.24
C ARG A 112 21.02 11.08 -0.85
N PHE A 113 20.02 10.57 -1.57
CA PHE A 113 19.51 11.19 -2.80
C PHE A 113 18.13 11.84 -2.65
N LEU A 114 17.36 11.48 -1.62
CA LEU A 114 16.03 12.07 -1.47
C LEU A 114 16.12 13.52 -0.99
N PRO A 115 15.57 14.49 -1.74
CA PRO A 115 15.64 15.90 -1.39
C PRO A 115 14.93 16.16 -0.06
N GLU A 116 15.41 17.17 0.67
CA GLU A 116 14.73 17.65 1.87
C GLU A 116 13.42 18.33 1.50
N ASN A 117 12.42 18.20 2.37
CA ASN A 117 11.12 18.81 2.10
C ASN A 117 11.19 20.32 2.15
N PRO A 118 10.96 21.03 1.03
CA PRO A 118 11.07 22.50 1.00
C PRO A 118 9.86 23.20 1.63
N VAL A 119 8.73 22.52 1.83
CA VAL A 119 7.50 23.16 2.33
C VAL A 119 6.91 22.34 3.47
N ARG A 120 6.77 22.97 4.65
CA ARG A 120 5.82 22.49 5.65
C ARG A 120 4.42 22.71 5.08
N VAL A 121 3.83 21.65 4.54
CA VAL A 121 2.40 21.68 4.22
C VAL A 121 1.66 21.93 5.53
N ARG A 122 0.81 22.95 5.54
CA ARG A 122 -0.05 23.35 6.67
C ARG A 122 -0.69 22.11 7.24
N GLU A 123 -0.58 21.91 8.55
CA GLU A 123 -1.09 20.73 9.25
C GLU A 123 -2.60 20.61 9.02
N HIS A 124 -3.00 19.77 8.06
CA HIS A 124 -4.33 19.19 8.10
C HIS A 124 -4.34 18.20 9.26
N ARG A 125 -5.29 18.33 10.14
CA ARG A 125 -5.50 17.35 11.22
C ARG A 125 -5.75 15.99 10.55
N PHE A 126 -4.95 15.01 10.92
CA PHE A 126 -5.12 13.65 10.43
C PHE A 126 -6.43 13.09 11.00
N ASP A 127 -7.37 12.77 10.14
CA ASP A 127 -8.63 12.17 10.56
C ASP A 127 -8.46 10.65 10.74
N TRP A 128 -8.26 10.25 12.00
CA TRP A 128 -8.14 8.86 12.38
C TRP A 128 -9.40 8.05 12.07
N ARG A 129 -10.54 8.68 12.12
CA ARG A 129 -11.82 8.03 11.85
C ARG A 129 -11.91 7.58 10.41
N ASP A 130 -11.59 8.45 9.47
CA ASP A 130 -11.57 8.15 8.05
C ASP A 130 -10.52 7.11 7.69
N ALA A 131 -9.33 7.18 8.31
CA ALA A 131 -8.28 6.19 8.12
C ALA A 131 -8.71 4.79 8.59
N VAL A 132 -9.35 4.70 9.75
CA VAL A 132 -9.85 3.43 10.30
C VAL A 132 -11.01 2.89 9.45
N MET A 133 -11.96 3.74 9.04
CA MET A 133 -13.07 3.31 8.18
C MET A 133 -12.58 2.81 6.82
N ASN A 134 -11.59 3.49 6.23
CA ASN A 134 -10.94 3.05 5.00
C ASN A 134 -10.29 1.66 5.20
N ALA A 135 -9.48 1.50 6.24
CA ALA A 135 -8.80 0.23 6.54
C ALA A 135 -9.81 -0.91 6.78
N LEU A 136 -10.91 -0.65 7.51
CA LEU A 136 -11.95 -1.63 7.76
C LEU A 136 -12.69 -2.01 6.46
N THR A 137 -13.03 -1.04 5.61
CA THR A 137 -13.72 -1.29 4.35
C THR A 137 -12.89 -2.19 3.44
N PHE A 138 -11.62 -1.84 3.21
CA PHE A 138 -10.74 -2.64 2.37
C PHE A 138 -10.37 -3.98 3.02
N GLY A 139 -10.18 -4.02 4.33
CA GLY A 139 -9.91 -5.24 5.08
C GLY A 139 -11.07 -6.25 5.00
N LEU A 140 -12.31 -5.76 5.21
CA LEU A 140 -13.52 -6.60 5.06
C LEU A 140 -13.75 -7.05 3.62
N MET A 141 -13.45 -6.20 2.65
CA MET A 141 -13.53 -6.57 1.23
C MET A 141 -12.58 -7.72 0.91
N MET A 142 -11.30 -7.60 1.30
CA MET A 142 -10.31 -8.66 1.11
C MET A 142 -10.67 -9.94 1.84
N ALA A 143 -11.08 -9.84 3.12
CA ALA A 143 -11.49 -11.00 3.90
C ALA A 143 -12.71 -11.71 3.30
N SER A 144 -13.66 -10.96 2.72
CA SER A 144 -14.83 -11.55 2.06
C SER A 144 -14.45 -12.27 0.76
N VAL A 145 -13.56 -11.71 -0.04
CA VAL A 145 -13.06 -12.35 -1.27
C VAL A 145 -12.29 -13.64 -0.93
N GLU A 146 -11.41 -13.58 0.06
CA GLU A 146 -10.62 -14.73 0.50
C GLU A 146 -11.51 -15.82 1.12
N GLY A 147 -12.48 -15.41 1.95
CA GLY A 147 -13.48 -16.34 2.51
C GLY A 147 -14.31 -17.06 1.47
N PHE A 148 -14.69 -16.36 0.39
CA PHE A 148 -15.36 -16.98 -0.76
C PHE A 148 -14.46 -18.01 -1.46
N SER A 149 -13.18 -17.68 -1.67
CA SER A 149 -12.22 -18.58 -2.33
C SER A 149 -11.92 -19.83 -1.52
N HIS A 150 -11.93 -19.76 -0.19
CA HIS A 150 -11.68 -20.89 0.70
C HIS A 150 -12.92 -21.64 1.12
N GLY A 151 -14.11 -21.30 0.59
CA GLY A 151 -15.36 -22.01 0.86
C GLY A 151 -15.81 -21.92 2.32
N LEU A 152 -15.63 -20.78 2.95
CA LEU A 152 -16.14 -20.56 4.31
C LEU A 152 -17.65 -20.74 4.38
N ASP A 153 -18.15 -21.08 5.59
CA ASP A 153 -19.59 -21.23 5.85
C ASP A 153 -20.35 -20.01 5.28
N PRO A 154 -21.39 -20.25 4.45
CA PRO A 154 -22.19 -19.19 3.84
C PRO A 154 -22.73 -18.16 4.84
N ARG A 155 -22.95 -18.56 6.09
CA ARG A 155 -23.40 -17.66 7.17
C ARG A 155 -22.30 -16.67 7.58
N VAL A 156 -21.05 -17.14 7.70
CA VAL A 156 -19.90 -16.28 8.04
C VAL A 156 -19.62 -15.31 6.89
N LEU A 157 -19.68 -15.83 5.66
CA LEU A 157 -19.50 -15.02 4.45
C LEU A 157 -20.58 -13.93 4.32
N SER A 158 -21.86 -14.27 4.54
CA SER A 158 -22.96 -13.30 4.48
C SER A 158 -22.85 -12.23 5.56
N LEU A 159 -22.40 -12.56 6.77
CA LEU A 159 -22.10 -11.59 7.82
C LEU A 159 -20.95 -10.65 7.44
N GLY A 160 -19.87 -11.18 6.85
CA GLY A 160 -18.74 -10.41 6.36
C GLY A 160 -19.15 -9.41 5.28
N VAL A 161 -19.93 -9.86 4.29
CA VAL A 161 -20.47 -9.02 3.22
C VAL A 161 -21.45 -7.98 3.76
N ALA A 162 -22.32 -8.34 4.69
CA ALA A 162 -23.23 -7.38 5.34
C ALA A 162 -22.45 -6.30 6.11
N ALA A 163 -21.42 -6.70 6.88
CA ALA A 163 -20.54 -5.76 7.57
C ALA A 163 -19.81 -4.84 6.58
N LEU A 164 -19.31 -5.37 5.45
CA LEU A 164 -18.68 -4.58 4.39
C LEU A 164 -19.65 -3.54 3.82
N ILE A 165 -20.89 -3.92 3.53
CA ILE A 165 -21.92 -3.01 2.99
C ILE A 165 -22.20 -1.89 4.01
N VAL A 166 -22.37 -2.23 5.28
CA VAL A 166 -22.66 -1.24 6.34
C VAL A 166 -21.48 -0.27 6.52
N VAL A 167 -20.26 -0.81 6.70
CA VAL A 167 -19.06 0.01 6.90
C VAL A 167 -18.77 0.84 5.65
N GLY A 168 -18.87 0.25 4.45
CA GLY A 168 -18.68 0.94 3.19
C GLY A 168 -19.71 2.06 2.97
N PHE A 169 -20.97 1.84 3.33
CA PHE A 169 -22.00 2.88 3.28
C PHE A 169 -21.66 4.08 4.17
N PHE A 170 -21.29 3.82 5.44
CA PHE A 170 -20.90 4.89 6.35
C PHE A 170 -19.62 5.60 5.91
N PHE A 171 -18.65 4.86 5.37
CA PHE A 171 -17.43 5.42 4.79
C PHE A 171 -17.73 6.35 3.62
N ILE A 172 -18.51 5.91 2.62
CA ILE A 172 -18.89 6.72 1.46
C ILE A 172 -19.68 7.95 1.90
N ARG A 173 -20.63 7.78 2.82
CA ARG A 173 -21.42 8.90 3.35
C ARG A 173 -20.56 9.92 4.11
N GLY A 174 -19.54 9.47 4.84
CA GLY A 174 -18.55 10.32 5.49
C GLY A 174 -17.75 11.12 4.46
N GLN A 175 -17.19 10.44 3.45
CA GLN A 175 -16.39 11.05 2.39
C GLN A 175 -17.16 12.10 1.56
N LEU A 176 -18.46 11.90 1.32
CA LEU A 176 -19.31 12.85 0.60
C LEU A 176 -19.60 14.15 1.38
N ARG A 177 -19.36 14.15 2.69
CA ARG A 177 -19.61 15.32 3.59
C ARG A 177 -18.33 16.11 3.87
N GLU A 178 -17.17 15.51 3.62
CA GLU A 178 -15.88 16.16 3.90
C GLU A 178 -15.47 17.10 2.75
N PRO A 179 -15.03 18.33 3.08
CA PRO A 179 -14.56 19.29 2.07
C PRO A 179 -13.25 18.84 1.36
N TYR A 180 -12.52 17.87 1.93
CA TYR A 180 -11.30 17.28 1.35
C TYR A 180 -11.34 15.76 1.46
N PRO A 181 -12.17 15.07 0.64
CA PRO A 181 -12.33 13.63 0.71
C PRO A 181 -11.05 12.90 0.32
N ILE A 182 -10.77 11.78 0.99
CA ILE A 182 -9.64 10.89 0.62
C ILE A 182 -9.87 10.30 -0.77
N LEU A 183 -11.11 9.96 -1.10
CA LEU A 183 -11.53 9.52 -2.42
C LEU A 183 -12.38 10.61 -3.09
N PRO A 184 -11.83 11.33 -4.08
CA PRO A 184 -12.55 12.40 -4.77
C PRO A 184 -13.57 11.83 -5.75
N PHE A 185 -14.72 11.37 -5.25
CA PHE A 185 -15.82 10.84 -6.08
C PHE A 185 -16.34 11.84 -7.11
N ASP A 186 -16.16 13.14 -6.87
CA ASP A 186 -16.51 14.19 -7.81
C ASP A 186 -15.74 14.09 -9.15
N LEU A 187 -14.52 13.55 -9.11
CA LEU A 187 -13.75 13.31 -10.34
C LEU A 187 -14.35 12.22 -11.22
N LEU A 188 -15.11 11.27 -10.65
CA LEU A 188 -15.81 10.24 -11.43
C LEU A 188 -16.96 10.83 -12.28
N ARG A 189 -17.42 12.03 -11.98
CA ARG A 189 -18.38 12.76 -12.83
C ARG A 189 -17.76 13.30 -14.11
N ILE A 190 -16.43 13.37 -14.18
CA ILE A 190 -15.71 13.79 -15.38
C ILE A 190 -15.53 12.56 -16.28
N PRO A 191 -16.14 12.54 -17.51
CA PRO A 191 -16.16 11.34 -18.35
C PRO A 191 -14.76 10.79 -18.67
N ILE A 192 -13.80 11.68 -18.93
CA ILE A 192 -12.41 11.29 -19.22
C ILE A 192 -11.77 10.57 -18.04
N PHE A 193 -12.04 11.02 -16.82
CA PHE A 193 -11.48 10.40 -15.61
C PHE A 193 -12.14 9.04 -15.35
N SER A 194 -13.46 8.94 -15.49
CA SER A 194 -14.22 7.70 -15.32
C SER A 194 -13.77 6.61 -16.30
N VAL A 195 -13.57 6.97 -17.58
CA VAL A 195 -13.06 6.06 -18.61
C VAL A 195 -11.61 5.62 -18.27
N SER A 196 -10.76 6.55 -17.82
CA SER A 196 -9.37 6.22 -17.44
C SER A 196 -9.31 5.26 -16.25
N VAL A 197 -10.19 5.42 -15.25
CA VAL A 197 -10.29 4.50 -14.12
C VAL A 197 -10.80 3.14 -14.59
N ALA A 198 -11.84 3.09 -15.43
CA ALA A 198 -12.36 1.84 -15.97
C ALA A 198 -11.32 1.05 -16.76
N THR A 199 -10.51 1.74 -17.59
CA THR A 199 -9.41 1.09 -18.34
C THR A 199 -8.24 0.66 -17.47
N SER A 200 -8.09 1.21 -16.25
CA SER A 200 -7.04 0.78 -15.31
C SER A 200 -7.42 -0.45 -14.49
N VAL A 201 -8.70 -0.79 -14.45
CA VAL A 201 -9.24 -1.96 -13.72
C VAL A 201 -9.34 -3.19 -14.61
N CYS A 202 -9.42 -3.01 -15.94
CA CYS A 202 -9.37 -4.08 -16.94
C CYS A 202 -7.92 -4.46 -17.27
#